data_2f816cd7ab56c3ebf3f55a9cdae9197f
#
_entry.id   2f816cd7ab56c3ebf3f55a9cdae9197f
#
_cell.length_a   1.000
_cell.length_b   1.000
_cell.length_c   1.000
_cell.angle_alpha   90.00
_cell.angle_beta   90.00
_cell.angle_gamma   90.00
#
_symmetry.space_group_name_H-M   'P 1'
#
loop_
_entity.id
_entity.type
_entity.pdbx_description
1 polymer ?
#
loop_
_entity_poly.entity_id
_entity_poly.type
_entity_poly.pdbx_seq_one_letter_code
_entity_poly.pdbx_strand_id
1 'polypeptide(L)'
;MFTYNTELTEKFNSAFKVDQIYSHSELRDFLENDSSFSVKNVAAYSYNRWNKGMNEIFPLLEWMNRGYYKYLGENNEYNGIIIHHPQEGIPYRMGEFREGELTFENGFKDFKDWKDSTDDGIKIIDLNSKVIFESLDKKITQKKMIKEIKEERIKFDDGYSNLYANSVLGKLLKYKIEGDQFEFGQITYVIKDIC
;
A
#
# COMPACT_ATOMS: atom_id res chain seq x y z
N MET A 1 -5.72 19.65 3.17
CA MET A 1 -6.99 19.44 2.47
C MET A 1 -6.68 19.42 0.97
N PHE A 2 -7.06 18.39 0.24
CA PHE A 2 -6.84 18.33 -1.21
C PHE A 2 -7.76 19.31 -1.92
N THR A 3 -7.24 19.97 -2.95
CA THR A 3 -8.08 20.81 -3.80
C THR A 3 -8.57 19.97 -4.96
N TYR A 4 -9.84 19.61 -4.96
CA TYR A 4 -10.44 18.85 -6.04
C TYR A 4 -10.74 19.77 -7.23
N ASN A 5 -10.42 19.29 -8.42
CA ASN A 5 -10.87 19.90 -9.65
C ASN A 5 -12.32 19.44 -9.88
N THR A 6 -13.28 20.38 -9.82
CA THR A 6 -14.71 20.11 -9.94
C THR A 6 -15.04 19.33 -11.23
N GLU A 7 -14.43 19.70 -12.36
CA GLU A 7 -14.65 19.01 -13.63
C GLU A 7 -14.21 17.54 -13.59
N LEU A 8 -13.03 17.26 -13.00
CA LEU A 8 -12.56 15.88 -12.86
C LEU A 8 -13.46 15.06 -11.96
N THR A 9 -13.92 15.63 -10.85
CA THR A 9 -14.80 14.95 -9.90
C THR A 9 -16.17 14.65 -10.54
N GLU A 10 -16.75 15.60 -11.26
CA GLU A 10 -18.02 15.40 -11.98
C GLU A 10 -17.91 14.27 -13.02
N LYS A 11 -16.80 14.19 -13.74
CA LYS A 11 -16.54 13.10 -14.69
C LYS A 11 -16.43 11.74 -14.00
N PHE A 12 -15.71 11.65 -12.89
CA PHE A 12 -15.66 10.42 -12.10
C PHE A 12 -17.05 10.04 -11.57
N ASN A 13 -17.80 10.98 -11.01
CA ASN A 13 -19.15 10.74 -10.49
C ASN A 13 -20.15 10.29 -11.58
N SER A 14 -19.95 10.74 -12.83
CA SER A 14 -20.80 10.33 -13.95
C SER A 14 -20.48 8.91 -14.45
N ALA A 15 -19.22 8.49 -14.34
CA ALA A 15 -18.74 7.20 -14.85
C ALA A 15 -18.76 6.07 -13.80
N PHE A 16 -18.56 6.40 -12.53
CA PHE A 16 -18.38 5.44 -11.45
C PHE A 16 -19.34 5.68 -10.29
N LYS A 17 -19.73 4.58 -9.63
CA LYS A 17 -20.60 4.61 -8.45
C LYS A 17 -19.76 4.47 -7.19
N VAL A 18 -20.03 5.33 -6.21
CA VAL A 18 -19.39 5.28 -4.89
C VAL A 18 -19.58 3.89 -4.27
N ASP A 19 -18.55 3.43 -3.56
CA ASP A 19 -18.44 2.11 -2.92
C ASP A 19 -18.35 0.91 -3.86
N GLN A 20 -18.28 1.09 -5.17
CA GLN A 20 -18.07 0.00 -6.12
C GLN A 20 -16.58 -0.19 -6.47
N ILE A 21 -16.24 -1.44 -6.82
CA ILE A 21 -14.88 -1.85 -7.18
C ILE A 21 -14.77 -1.92 -8.70
N TYR A 22 -13.70 -1.32 -9.22
CA TYR A 22 -13.36 -1.26 -10.64
C TYR A 22 -11.96 -1.82 -10.87
N SER A 23 -11.75 -2.42 -12.02
CA SER A 23 -10.42 -2.88 -12.42
C SER A 23 -9.51 -1.71 -12.82
N HIS A 24 -8.21 -1.90 -12.69
CA HIS A 24 -7.22 -0.93 -13.17
C HIS A 24 -7.39 -0.62 -14.68
N SER A 25 -7.77 -1.61 -15.50
CA SER A 25 -7.99 -1.41 -16.94
C SER A 25 -9.18 -0.49 -17.19
N GLU A 26 -10.32 -0.70 -16.53
CA GLU A 26 -11.50 0.19 -16.68
C GLU A 26 -11.17 1.63 -16.33
N LEU A 27 -10.48 1.84 -15.21
CA LEU A 27 -10.07 3.18 -14.77
C LEU A 27 -9.05 3.81 -15.72
N ARG A 28 -8.07 3.04 -16.19
CA ARG A 28 -7.08 3.51 -17.17
C ARG A 28 -7.74 3.89 -18.48
N ASP A 29 -8.61 3.04 -19.02
CA ASP A 29 -9.30 3.29 -20.27
C ASP A 29 -10.18 4.54 -20.17
N PHE A 30 -10.85 4.77 -19.03
CA PHE A 30 -11.58 6.00 -18.75
C PHE A 30 -10.66 7.24 -18.80
N LEU A 31 -9.51 7.20 -18.13
CA LEU A 31 -8.57 8.30 -18.12
C LEU A 31 -7.93 8.55 -19.49
N GLU A 32 -7.60 7.50 -20.25
CA GLU A 32 -6.97 7.59 -21.55
C GLU A 32 -7.91 8.16 -22.63
N ASN A 33 -9.19 7.81 -22.58
CA ASN A 33 -10.20 8.21 -23.57
C ASN A 33 -10.71 9.64 -23.43
N ASP A 34 -10.44 10.33 -22.31
CA ASP A 34 -10.83 11.71 -22.11
C ASP A 34 -9.61 12.62 -22.01
N SER A 35 -9.45 13.52 -23.01
CA SER A 35 -8.31 14.43 -23.11
C SER A 35 -8.23 15.50 -22.00
N SER A 36 -9.29 15.69 -21.23
CA SER A 36 -9.30 16.61 -20.08
C SER A 36 -8.44 16.11 -18.91
N PHE A 37 -8.21 14.79 -18.82
CA PHE A 37 -7.30 14.25 -17.83
C PHE A 37 -5.84 14.43 -18.28
N SER A 38 -5.12 15.31 -17.64
CA SER A 38 -3.66 15.47 -17.84
C SER A 38 -2.86 14.33 -17.20
N VAL A 39 -3.36 13.76 -16.12
CA VAL A 39 -2.76 12.64 -15.39
C VAL A 39 -3.44 11.34 -15.78
N LYS A 40 -2.69 10.41 -16.40
CA LYS A 40 -3.20 9.10 -16.85
C LYS A 40 -2.87 7.95 -15.89
N ASN A 41 -2.11 8.22 -14.85
CA ASN A 41 -1.74 7.21 -13.85
C ASN A 41 -2.87 7.04 -12.81
N VAL A 42 -3.53 5.90 -12.81
CA VAL A 42 -4.63 5.57 -11.86
C VAL A 42 -4.22 5.75 -10.39
N ALA A 43 -2.95 5.46 -10.05
CA ALA A 43 -2.46 5.62 -8.68
C ALA A 43 -2.52 7.08 -8.19
N ALA A 44 -2.44 8.07 -9.08
CA ALA A 44 -2.56 9.49 -8.71
C ALA A 44 -3.96 9.86 -8.18
N TYR A 45 -4.94 9.02 -8.43
CA TYR A 45 -6.31 9.17 -7.92
C TYR A 45 -6.58 8.35 -6.66
N SER A 46 -5.56 7.76 -6.05
CA SER A 46 -5.73 6.88 -4.88
C SER A 46 -5.38 7.58 -3.57
N TYR A 47 -6.15 7.33 -2.51
CA TYR A 47 -5.83 7.75 -1.14
C TYR A 47 -4.60 7.01 -0.60
N ASN A 48 -4.45 5.73 -0.92
CA ASN A 48 -3.53 4.82 -0.24
C ASN A 48 -2.39 4.27 -1.10
N ARG A 49 -2.23 4.73 -2.35
CA ARG A 49 -1.15 4.27 -3.23
C ARG A 49 -0.51 5.44 -3.98
N TRP A 50 0.64 5.86 -3.49
CA TRP A 50 1.37 6.97 -4.08
C TRP A 50 2.75 6.52 -4.56
N ASN A 51 3.33 7.24 -5.52
CA ASN A 51 4.70 7.01 -5.95
C ASN A 51 5.42 8.32 -6.30
N LYS A 52 6.76 8.31 -6.23
CA LYS A 52 7.59 9.51 -6.46
C LYS A 52 7.52 10.05 -7.90
N GLY A 53 7.10 9.22 -8.87
CA GLY A 53 6.89 9.65 -10.25
C GLY A 53 5.60 10.43 -10.51
N MET A 54 4.74 10.60 -9.51
CA MET A 54 3.51 11.38 -9.66
C MET A 54 3.78 12.88 -9.49
N ASN A 55 3.12 13.70 -10.28
CA ASN A 55 3.21 15.15 -10.17
C ASN A 55 2.15 15.73 -9.24
N GLU A 56 0.96 15.14 -9.25
CA GLU A 56 -0.22 15.59 -8.52
C GLU A 56 -0.99 14.39 -7.97
N ILE A 57 -1.80 14.63 -6.95
CA ILE A 57 -2.64 13.63 -6.30
C ILE A 57 -4.05 14.18 -6.19
N PHE A 58 -5.03 13.39 -6.67
CA PHE A 58 -6.45 13.68 -6.64
C PHE A 58 -7.19 12.50 -6.03
N PRO A 59 -7.15 12.28 -4.70
CA PRO A 59 -7.60 11.04 -4.09
C PRO A 59 -9.13 10.89 -4.16
N LEU A 60 -9.58 9.96 -4.98
CA LEU A 60 -10.97 9.57 -5.18
C LEU A 60 -11.17 8.06 -5.06
N LEU A 61 -10.06 7.31 -5.04
CA LEU A 61 -10.04 5.85 -5.10
C LEU A 61 -9.30 5.28 -3.89
N GLU A 62 -9.69 4.09 -3.47
CA GLU A 62 -8.90 3.23 -2.58
C GLU A 62 -8.33 2.06 -3.39
N TRP A 63 -7.02 1.89 -3.40
CA TRP A 63 -6.39 0.69 -3.94
C TRP A 63 -6.67 -0.50 -3.02
N MET A 64 -7.40 -1.49 -3.51
CA MET A 64 -7.82 -2.66 -2.74
C MET A 64 -6.78 -3.78 -2.78
N ASN A 65 -6.25 -4.05 -3.97
CA ASN A 65 -5.22 -5.03 -4.23
C ASN A 65 -4.72 -4.89 -5.68
N ARG A 66 -3.85 -5.78 -6.12
CA ARG A 66 -3.28 -5.75 -7.46
C ARG A 66 -4.37 -5.76 -8.55
N GLY A 67 -4.51 -4.63 -9.21
CA GLY A 67 -5.41 -4.44 -10.34
C GLY A 67 -6.83 -3.98 -10.00
N TYR A 68 -7.17 -3.72 -8.73
CA TYR A 68 -8.52 -3.31 -8.32
C TYR A 68 -8.51 -2.10 -7.40
N TYR A 69 -9.49 -1.22 -7.63
CA TYR A 69 -9.70 0.01 -6.88
C TYR A 69 -11.18 0.16 -6.53
N LYS A 70 -11.46 0.68 -5.34
CA LYS A 70 -12.80 1.06 -4.90
C LYS A 70 -12.97 2.56 -5.12
N TYR A 71 -14.07 2.99 -5.75
CA TYR A 71 -14.38 4.41 -5.88
C TYR A 71 -14.99 4.92 -4.58
N LEU A 72 -14.36 5.91 -3.96
CA LEU A 72 -14.81 6.52 -2.70
C LEU A 72 -15.48 7.88 -2.90
N GLY A 73 -15.24 8.52 -4.04
CA GLY A 73 -15.68 9.88 -4.29
C GLY A 73 -14.83 10.95 -3.59
N GLU A 74 -15.23 12.19 -3.75
CA GLU A 74 -14.61 13.33 -3.06
C GLU A 74 -15.02 13.42 -1.60
N ASN A 75 -14.23 14.11 -0.79
CA ASN A 75 -14.51 14.36 0.63
C ASN A 75 -14.77 13.08 1.46
N ASN A 76 -14.23 11.95 1.02
CA ASN A 76 -14.29 10.73 1.80
C ASN A 76 -13.35 10.84 3.01
N GLU A 77 -13.87 10.52 4.20
CA GLU A 77 -13.06 10.43 5.43
C GLU A 77 -12.25 9.12 5.41
N TYR A 78 -11.35 9.01 4.43
CA TYR A 78 -10.50 7.84 4.32
C TYR A 78 -9.62 7.71 5.56
N ASN A 79 -9.55 6.49 6.11
CA ASN A 79 -8.66 6.12 7.19
C ASN A 79 -7.78 4.96 6.74
N GLY A 80 -6.48 5.11 6.80
CA GLY A 80 -5.55 4.06 6.42
C GLY A 80 -4.18 4.56 6.01
N ILE A 81 -3.26 3.61 5.86
CA ILE A 81 -1.88 3.91 5.48
C ILE A 81 -1.76 4.27 4.00
N ILE A 82 -0.75 5.09 3.70
CA ILE A 82 -0.35 5.43 2.33
C ILE A 82 0.91 4.65 2.00
N ILE A 83 0.85 3.92 0.89
CA ILE A 83 1.91 3.00 0.47
C ILE A 83 2.57 3.52 -0.80
N HIS A 84 3.90 3.57 -0.78
CA HIS A 84 4.73 3.71 -1.96
C HIS A 84 5.19 2.33 -2.44
N HIS A 85 4.90 2.02 -3.70
CA HIS A 85 5.41 0.81 -4.36
C HIS A 85 6.49 1.22 -5.37
N PRO A 86 7.77 1.11 -5.05
CA PRO A 86 8.84 1.33 -6.02
C PRO A 86 8.77 0.29 -7.15
N GLN A 87 9.39 0.57 -8.28
CA GLN A 87 9.45 -0.38 -9.41
C GLN A 87 10.21 -1.66 -9.01
N GLU A 88 11.25 -1.51 -8.22
CA GLU A 88 12.04 -2.60 -7.65
C GLU A 88 12.14 -2.44 -6.14
N GLY A 89 12.17 -3.56 -5.43
CA GLY A 89 12.28 -3.58 -3.97
C GLY A 89 10.97 -3.82 -3.25
N ILE A 90 10.97 -3.48 -1.97
CA ILE A 90 9.83 -3.65 -1.07
C ILE A 90 9.01 -2.36 -0.99
N PRO A 91 7.71 -2.45 -0.64
CA PRO A 91 6.89 -1.28 -0.45
C PRO A 91 7.23 -0.55 0.87
N TYR A 92 6.92 0.74 0.89
CA TYR A 92 7.13 1.62 2.03
C TYR A 92 5.83 2.26 2.47
N ARG A 93 5.61 2.36 3.78
CA ARG A 93 4.63 3.25 4.37
C ARG A 93 5.23 4.65 4.39
N MET A 94 4.57 5.59 3.74
CA MET A 94 5.03 6.98 3.69
C MET A 94 4.20 7.92 4.56
N GLY A 95 3.06 7.46 5.04
CA GLY A 95 2.16 8.22 5.88
C GLY A 95 0.84 7.50 6.13
N GLU A 96 -0.08 8.17 6.78
CA GLU A 96 -1.44 7.67 7.00
C GLU A 96 -2.46 8.80 7.00
N PHE A 97 -3.69 8.44 6.64
CA PHE A 97 -4.88 9.23 6.93
C PHE A 97 -5.52 8.72 8.22
N ARG A 98 -5.83 9.62 9.13
CA ARG A 98 -6.57 9.35 10.36
C ARG A 98 -7.57 10.47 10.58
N GLU A 99 -8.86 10.13 10.62
CA GLU A 99 -9.97 11.08 10.78
C GLU A 99 -9.91 12.24 9.75
N GLY A 100 -9.55 11.91 8.50
CA GLY A 100 -9.39 12.89 7.43
C GLY A 100 -8.12 13.72 7.46
N GLU A 101 -7.29 13.59 8.51
CA GLU A 101 -5.99 14.25 8.61
C GLU A 101 -4.89 13.36 8.00
N LEU A 102 -4.02 13.99 7.20
CA LEU A 102 -2.87 13.36 6.58
C LEU A 102 -1.62 13.63 7.41
N THR A 103 -0.95 12.57 7.83
CA THR A 103 0.37 12.63 8.47
C THR A 103 1.37 11.83 7.66
N PHE A 104 2.59 12.38 7.50
CA PHE A 104 3.69 11.70 6.81
C PHE A 104 4.65 11.07 7.81
N GLU A 105 5.25 9.94 7.42
CA GLU A 105 6.36 9.34 8.15
C GLU A 105 7.63 10.20 8.06
N ASN A 106 8.60 9.92 8.93
CA ASN A 106 9.93 10.56 8.92
C ASN A 106 9.93 12.10 8.93
N GLY A 107 8.81 12.72 9.35
CA GLY A 107 8.70 14.17 9.49
C GLY A 107 8.55 14.93 8.18
N PHE A 108 8.23 14.30 7.07
CA PHE A 108 7.88 14.99 5.83
C PHE A 108 6.67 15.92 6.06
N LYS A 109 6.71 17.08 5.45
CA LYS A 109 5.68 18.12 5.62
C LYS A 109 4.49 17.94 4.69
N ASP A 110 4.77 17.49 3.49
CA ASP A 110 3.78 17.31 2.42
C ASP A 110 4.26 16.29 1.37
N PHE A 111 3.42 16.03 0.38
CA PHE A 111 3.73 15.14 -0.74
C PHE A 111 4.98 15.56 -1.52
N LYS A 112 5.20 16.86 -1.71
CA LYS A 112 6.35 17.36 -2.47
C LYS A 112 7.65 17.13 -1.71
N ASP A 113 7.65 17.40 -0.41
CA ASP A 113 8.81 17.18 0.47
C ASP A 113 9.22 15.70 0.45
N TRP A 114 8.26 14.78 0.60
CA TRP A 114 8.51 13.36 0.46
C TRP A 114 9.01 12.97 -0.93
N LYS A 115 8.35 13.44 -2.00
CA LYS A 115 8.67 13.11 -3.38
C LYS A 115 10.11 13.49 -3.74
N ASP A 116 10.58 14.64 -3.26
CA ASP A 116 11.90 15.20 -3.56
C ASP A 116 13.00 14.63 -2.64
N SER A 117 12.63 13.88 -1.60
CA SER A 117 13.57 13.24 -0.67
C SER A 117 14.22 11.97 -1.26
N THR A 118 15.34 11.55 -0.67
CA THR A 118 15.95 10.23 -0.93
C THR A 118 15.35 9.13 -0.07
N ASP A 119 14.56 9.48 0.95
CA ASP A 119 13.89 8.55 1.85
C ASP A 119 12.53 8.16 1.27
N ASP A 120 12.22 6.88 1.23
CA ASP A 120 10.96 6.35 0.71
C ASP A 120 9.89 6.17 1.80
N GLY A 121 10.29 6.26 3.08
CA GLY A 121 9.42 6.01 4.22
C GLY A 121 9.83 4.76 5.02
N ILE A 122 8.89 4.16 5.72
CA ILE A 122 9.12 2.99 6.58
C ILE A 122 8.78 1.72 5.80
N LYS A 123 9.74 0.79 5.71
CA LYS A 123 9.53 -0.52 5.07
C LYS A 123 8.35 -1.26 5.70
N ILE A 124 7.49 -1.83 4.88
CA ILE A 124 6.35 -2.64 5.33
C ILE A 124 6.37 -4.03 4.71
N ILE A 125 5.74 -4.96 5.39
CA ILE A 125 5.57 -6.32 4.89
C ILE A 125 4.42 -6.36 3.88
N ASP A 126 4.73 -6.72 2.64
CA ASP A 126 3.76 -6.98 1.57
C ASP A 126 4.27 -8.13 0.67
N LEU A 127 3.66 -8.33 -0.49
CA LEU A 127 4.06 -9.37 -1.44
C LEU A 127 5.55 -9.26 -1.81
N ASN A 128 6.20 -10.41 -1.83
CA ASN A 128 7.62 -10.61 -2.07
C ASN A 128 8.58 -10.09 -0.98
N SER A 129 8.09 -9.46 0.08
CA SER A 129 8.95 -9.12 1.23
C SER A 129 9.53 -10.40 1.84
N LYS A 130 10.82 -10.37 2.16
CA LYS A 130 11.45 -11.31 3.08
C LYS A 130 11.33 -10.75 4.48
N VAL A 131 10.85 -11.54 5.43
CA VAL A 131 10.64 -11.10 6.81
C VAL A 131 11.30 -12.07 7.79
N ILE A 132 11.96 -11.53 8.79
CA ILE A 132 12.47 -12.26 9.94
C ILE A 132 11.69 -11.82 11.16
N PHE A 133 11.12 -12.76 11.88
CA PHE A 133 10.49 -12.50 13.16
C PHE A 133 10.90 -13.52 14.21
N GLU A 134 10.94 -13.07 15.45
CA GLU A 134 11.47 -13.83 16.59
C GLU A 134 10.47 -13.80 17.75
N SER A 135 10.31 -14.92 18.47
CA SER A 135 9.54 -14.92 19.72
C SER A 135 10.18 -14.04 20.77
N LEU A 136 9.39 -13.42 21.64
CA LEU A 136 9.89 -12.53 22.68
C LEU A 136 10.89 -13.22 23.62
N ASP A 137 10.75 -14.53 23.84
CA ASP A 137 11.70 -15.34 24.62
C ASP A 137 12.95 -15.77 23.82
N LYS A 138 13.06 -15.33 22.56
CA LYS A 138 14.18 -15.60 21.63
C LYS A 138 14.43 -17.07 21.30
N LYS A 139 13.47 -17.97 21.58
CA LYS A 139 13.64 -19.41 21.30
C LYS A 139 13.28 -19.80 19.88
N ILE A 140 12.43 -19.01 19.23
CA ILE A 140 11.91 -19.30 17.89
C ILE A 140 12.21 -18.13 16.98
N THR A 141 13.02 -18.37 15.94
CA THR A 141 13.23 -17.42 14.83
C THR A 141 12.66 -18.03 13.56
N GLN A 142 11.89 -17.24 12.82
CA GLN A 142 11.33 -17.64 11.53
C GLN A 142 11.76 -16.66 10.44
N LYS A 143 12.07 -17.23 9.27
CA LYS A 143 12.37 -16.50 8.04
C LYS A 143 11.33 -16.84 6.99
N LYS A 144 10.57 -15.87 6.52
CA LYS A 144 9.47 -16.07 5.55
C LYS A 144 9.60 -15.13 4.37
N MET A 145 9.20 -15.61 3.20
CA MET A 145 8.98 -14.79 2.01
C MET A 145 7.48 -14.78 1.71
N ILE A 146 6.89 -13.60 1.59
CA ILE A 146 5.46 -13.43 1.35
C ILE A 146 5.14 -13.68 -0.12
N LYS A 147 4.26 -14.64 -0.40
CA LYS A 147 3.83 -15.04 -1.75
C LYS A 147 2.31 -14.89 -1.93
N GLU A 148 1.89 -14.56 -3.14
CA GLU A 148 0.47 -14.39 -3.49
C GLU A 148 -0.24 -15.73 -3.63
N ILE A 149 0.38 -16.69 -4.31
CA ILE A 149 -0.19 -17.98 -4.69
C ILE A 149 0.51 -19.11 -3.94
N LYS A 150 -0.23 -20.19 -3.70
CA LYS A 150 0.29 -21.40 -3.08
C LYS A 150 1.12 -22.19 -4.13
N GLU A 151 2.38 -21.84 -4.26
CA GLU A 151 3.37 -22.65 -4.97
C GLU A 151 3.87 -23.78 -4.07
N GLU A 152 4.48 -24.82 -4.63
CA GLU A 152 5.12 -25.88 -3.84
C GLU A 152 6.10 -25.27 -2.81
N ARG A 153 6.20 -25.92 -1.65
CA ARG A 153 7.09 -25.47 -0.56
C ARG A 153 8.55 -25.49 -1.02
N ILE A 154 8.98 -24.43 -1.66
CA ILE A 154 10.38 -24.24 -2.02
C ILE A 154 11.08 -23.64 -0.77
N LYS A 155 12.10 -24.31 -0.29
CA LYS A 155 13.07 -23.69 0.62
C LYS A 155 14.08 -22.97 -0.25
N PHE A 156 14.28 -21.70 0.03
CA PHE A 156 15.32 -20.94 -0.61
C PHE A 156 16.68 -21.26 0.03
N ASP A 157 17.76 -21.17 -0.73
CA ASP A 157 19.12 -21.42 -0.27
C ASP A 157 19.54 -20.49 0.89
N ASP A 158 18.89 -19.35 1.03
CA ASP A 158 19.09 -18.36 2.10
C ASP A 158 18.32 -18.68 3.41
N GLY A 159 17.67 -19.83 3.47
CA GLY A 159 16.94 -20.31 4.66
C GLY A 159 15.54 -19.73 4.84
N TYR A 160 15.02 -18.96 3.89
CA TYR A 160 13.62 -18.53 3.90
C TYR A 160 12.67 -19.63 3.45
N SER A 161 11.44 -19.57 3.92
CA SER A 161 10.34 -20.44 3.44
C SER A 161 9.14 -19.59 3.01
N ASN A 162 8.38 -20.08 2.03
CA ASN A 162 7.20 -19.38 1.55
C ASN A 162 6.13 -19.24 2.65
N LEU A 163 5.53 -18.07 2.73
CA LEU A 163 4.34 -17.77 3.49
C LEU A 163 3.31 -17.10 2.58
N TYR A 164 2.12 -17.66 2.50
CA TYR A 164 1.08 -17.12 1.63
C TYR A 164 0.41 -15.90 2.25
N ALA A 165 0.27 -14.83 1.47
CA ALA A 165 -0.30 -13.55 1.92
C ALA A 165 -1.73 -13.70 2.47
N ASN A 166 -2.53 -14.62 1.91
CA ASN A 166 -3.90 -14.90 2.37
C ASN A 166 -4.00 -15.93 3.49
N SER A 167 -2.90 -16.52 3.95
CA SER A 167 -2.91 -17.33 5.18
C SER A 167 -3.17 -16.47 6.41
N VAL A 168 -3.56 -17.11 7.52
CA VAL A 168 -3.78 -16.38 8.79
C VAL A 168 -2.54 -15.58 9.18
N LEU A 169 -1.36 -16.20 9.16
CA LEU A 169 -0.10 -15.52 9.49
C LEU A 169 0.26 -14.44 8.46
N GLY A 170 0.03 -14.69 7.16
CA GLY A 170 0.28 -13.69 6.12
C GLY A 170 -0.57 -12.43 6.30
N LYS A 171 -1.85 -12.59 6.66
CA LYS A 171 -2.75 -11.46 6.96
C LYS A 171 -2.33 -10.70 8.21
N LEU A 172 -1.85 -11.40 9.25
CA LEU A 172 -1.35 -10.77 10.47
C LEU A 172 -0.07 -9.95 10.25
N LEU A 173 0.77 -10.37 9.29
CA LEU A 173 2.03 -9.68 8.97
C LEU A 173 1.84 -8.51 8.01
N LYS A 174 0.77 -8.51 7.21
CA LYS A 174 0.55 -7.49 6.17
C LYS A 174 0.59 -6.07 6.76
N TYR A 175 1.40 -5.21 6.12
CA TYR A 175 1.63 -3.80 6.48
C TYR A 175 2.31 -3.54 7.83
N LYS A 176 2.78 -4.58 8.52
CA LYS A 176 3.61 -4.40 9.71
C LYS A 176 5.00 -3.90 9.37
N ILE A 177 5.62 -3.23 10.33
CA ILE A 177 6.97 -2.67 10.25
C ILE A 177 7.93 -3.39 11.20
N GLU A 178 9.22 -3.12 11.05
CA GLU A 178 10.22 -3.59 12.02
C GLU A 178 9.90 -3.07 13.42
N GLY A 179 10.02 -3.94 14.41
CA GLY A 179 9.67 -3.66 15.81
C GLY A 179 8.22 -3.96 16.17
N ASP A 180 7.31 -4.08 15.20
CA ASP A 180 5.93 -4.45 15.47
C ASP A 180 5.84 -5.83 16.12
N GLN A 181 4.90 -5.96 17.06
CA GLN A 181 4.57 -7.24 17.68
C GLN A 181 3.26 -7.81 17.12
N PHE A 182 3.16 -9.13 17.16
CA PHE A 182 1.94 -9.85 16.80
C PHE A 182 1.87 -11.19 17.54
N GLU A 183 0.66 -11.67 17.77
CA GLU A 183 0.42 -12.97 18.37
C GLU A 183 0.03 -14.00 17.32
N PHE A 184 0.66 -15.17 17.38
CA PHE A 184 0.30 -16.32 16.55
C PHE A 184 0.53 -17.62 17.31
N GLY A 185 -0.55 -18.41 17.50
CA GLY A 185 -0.50 -19.68 18.22
C GLY A 185 -0.05 -19.55 19.68
N GLN A 186 -0.55 -18.56 20.41
CA GLN A 186 -0.21 -18.26 21.82
C GLN A 186 1.25 -17.80 22.06
N ILE A 187 1.95 -17.46 21.00
CA ILE A 187 3.32 -16.93 21.09
C ILE A 187 3.32 -15.51 20.55
N THR A 188 3.92 -14.60 21.30
CA THR A 188 4.15 -13.23 20.84
C THR A 188 5.49 -13.16 20.10
N TYR A 189 5.46 -12.62 18.91
CA TYR A 189 6.61 -12.41 18.05
C TYR A 189 6.86 -10.92 17.83
N VAL A 190 8.10 -10.58 17.54
CA VAL A 190 8.51 -9.24 17.09
C VAL A 190 9.17 -9.33 15.72
N ILE A 191 8.87 -8.40 14.84
CA ILE A 191 9.49 -8.30 13.51
C ILE A 191 10.87 -7.71 13.68
N LYS A 192 11.88 -8.42 13.18
CA LYS A 192 13.31 -8.08 13.33
C LYS A 192 13.91 -7.43 12.10
N ASP A 193 13.43 -7.83 10.92
CA ASP A 193 13.99 -7.34 9.67
C ASP A 193 13.01 -7.56 8.52
N ILE A 194 13.00 -6.62 7.59
CA ILE A 194 12.22 -6.64 6.34
C ILE A 194 13.15 -6.31 5.18
N CYS A 195 13.30 -7.26 4.24
CA CYS A 195 14.16 -7.13 3.05
C CYS A 195 13.35 -7.27 1.76
#